data_80e253c2a9d44e3e37bfa93720063817
#
_entry.id   80e253c2a9d44e3e37bfa93720063817
#
_cell.length_a   1.000
_cell.length_b   1.000
_cell.length_c   1.000
_cell.angle_alpha   90.00
_cell.angle_beta   90.00
_cell.angle_gamma   90.00
#
_symmetry.space_group_name_H-M   'P 1'
#
loop_
_entity.id
_entity.type
_entity.pdbx_description
1 polymer ?
#
loop_
_entity_poly.entity_id
_entity_poly.type
_entity_poly.pdbx_seq_one_letter_code
_entity_poly.pdbx_strand_id
1 'polypeptide(L)'
;VSLSGGEVKRIEIATILARHSDLMIFDEPEAGIDLWSFARLTETFEQIHREGDATMIIISHQERIIRLADEIVVIAGGRIAHRGSTEEIFPLILADTLGSCPVLERKEAAQ
;
A
#
# COMPACT_ATOMS: atom_id res chain seq x y z
N VAL A 1 10.82 -27.18 8.56
CA VAL A 1 11.26 -25.81 8.81
C VAL A 1 10.08 -24.88 8.64
N SER A 2 9.77 -24.14 9.69
CA SER A 2 8.71 -23.15 9.60
C SER A 2 9.28 -21.81 9.18
N LEU A 3 8.57 -21.13 8.29
CA LEU A 3 8.94 -19.80 7.83
C LEU A 3 8.24 -18.77 8.71
N SER A 4 8.87 -17.61 8.89
CA SER A 4 8.24 -16.49 9.56
C SER A 4 7.12 -15.92 8.69
N GLY A 5 6.20 -15.18 9.31
CA GLY A 5 5.13 -14.51 8.56
C GLY A 5 5.68 -13.59 7.47
N GLY A 6 6.77 -12.89 7.74
CA GLY A 6 7.40 -12.01 6.77
C GLY A 6 8.01 -12.77 5.60
N GLU A 7 8.59 -13.93 5.85
CA GLU A 7 9.16 -14.76 4.78
C GLU A 7 8.07 -15.31 3.89
N VAL A 8 6.96 -15.75 4.47
CA VAL A 8 5.81 -16.23 3.70
C VAL A 8 5.26 -15.12 2.81
N LYS A 9 5.10 -13.93 3.35
CA LYS A 9 4.64 -12.76 2.59
C LYS A 9 5.57 -12.45 1.42
N ARG A 10 6.86 -12.51 1.64
CA ARG A 10 7.84 -12.24 0.59
C ARG A 10 7.76 -13.27 -0.53
N ILE A 11 7.54 -14.52 -0.19
CA ILE A 11 7.37 -15.59 -1.19
C ILE A 11 6.09 -15.37 -1.98
N GLU A 12 5.00 -15.00 -1.32
CA GLU A 12 3.73 -14.70 -1.98
C GLU A 12 3.89 -13.56 -2.99
N ILE A 13 4.54 -12.49 -2.58
CA ILE A 13 4.77 -11.34 -3.45
C ILE A 13 5.65 -11.71 -4.62
N ALA A 14 6.74 -12.45 -4.38
CA ALA A 14 7.62 -12.91 -5.45
C ALA A 14 6.85 -13.77 -6.47
N THR A 15 5.93 -14.59 -6.01
CA THR A 15 5.11 -15.43 -6.88
C THR A 15 4.22 -14.56 -7.78
N ILE A 16 3.62 -13.51 -7.22
CA ILE A 16 2.80 -12.59 -7.99
C ILE A 16 3.64 -11.85 -9.04
N LEU A 17 4.82 -11.39 -8.65
CA LEU A 17 5.72 -10.69 -9.54
C LEU A 17 6.19 -11.57 -10.70
N ALA A 18 6.42 -12.85 -10.43
CA ALA A 18 6.86 -13.79 -11.45
C ALA A 18 5.83 -14.01 -12.55
N ARG A 19 4.58 -13.68 -12.31
CA ARG A 19 3.51 -13.81 -13.30
C ARG A 19 3.50 -12.71 -14.34
N HIS A 20 4.23 -11.63 -14.11
CA HIS A 20 4.28 -10.47 -15.01
C HIS A 20 2.89 -9.92 -15.36
N SER A 21 2.03 -9.80 -14.37
CA SER A 21 0.66 -9.31 -14.57
C SER A 21 0.66 -7.79 -14.82
N ASP A 22 -0.26 -7.33 -15.67
CA ASP A 22 -0.43 -5.90 -15.92
C ASP A 22 -1.09 -5.18 -14.74
N LEU A 23 -1.86 -5.90 -13.95
CA LEU A 23 -2.52 -5.38 -12.76
C LEU A 23 -2.23 -6.28 -11.56
N MET A 24 -1.77 -5.68 -10.49
CA MET A 24 -1.52 -6.38 -9.23
C MET A 24 -2.28 -5.69 -8.10
N ILE A 25 -2.91 -6.49 -7.24
CA ILE A 25 -3.66 -5.97 -6.10
C ILE A 25 -3.10 -6.59 -4.83
N PHE A 26 -2.74 -5.74 -3.87
CA PHE A 26 -2.21 -6.17 -2.58
C PHE A 26 -3.10 -5.61 -1.47
N ASP A 27 -3.68 -6.49 -0.67
CA ASP A 27 -4.56 -6.11 0.43
C ASP A 27 -3.80 -6.23 1.75
N GLU A 28 -3.44 -5.08 2.31
CA GLU A 28 -2.67 -5.00 3.55
C GLU A 28 -1.46 -5.93 3.58
N PRO A 29 -0.56 -5.81 2.60
CA PRO A 29 0.56 -6.73 2.47
C PRO A 29 1.54 -6.67 3.63
N GLU A 30 1.51 -5.59 4.40
CA GLU A 30 2.38 -5.40 5.56
C GLU A 30 1.84 -6.06 6.82
N ALA A 31 0.62 -6.58 6.81
CA ALA A 31 0.01 -7.15 8.00
C ALA A 31 0.77 -8.36 8.52
N GLY A 32 1.11 -8.33 9.81
CA GLY A 32 1.76 -9.44 10.48
C GLY A 32 3.25 -9.63 10.16
N ILE A 33 3.90 -8.67 9.51
CA ILE A 33 5.32 -8.77 9.21
C ILE A 33 6.15 -7.91 10.17
N ASP A 34 7.41 -8.30 10.34
CA ASP A 34 8.33 -7.57 11.20
C ASP A 34 8.91 -6.34 10.48
N LEU A 35 9.66 -5.54 11.23
CA LEU A 35 10.22 -4.30 10.73
C LEU A 35 11.19 -4.51 9.56
N TRP A 36 12.01 -5.54 9.62
CA TRP A 36 12.96 -5.86 8.56
C TRP A 36 12.26 -6.26 7.26
N SER A 37 11.26 -7.13 7.39
CA SER A 37 10.48 -7.57 6.24
C SER A 37 9.67 -6.42 5.65
N PHE A 38 9.18 -5.53 6.50
CA PHE A 38 8.46 -4.34 6.05
C PHE A 38 9.36 -3.44 5.20
N ALA A 39 10.60 -3.23 5.63
CA ALA A 39 11.54 -2.42 4.86
C ALA A 39 11.79 -3.03 3.48
N ARG A 40 11.95 -4.35 3.43
CA ARG A 40 12.16 -5.06 2.17
C ARG A 40 10.95 -4.99 1.26
N LEU A 41 9.77 -5.12 1.84
CA LEU A 41 8.52 -5.00 1.10
C LEU A 41 8.39 -3.63 0.46
N THR A 42 8.71 -2.59 1.21
CA THR A 42 8.66 -1.22 0.72
C THR A 42 9.62 -1.02 -0.45
N GLU A 43 10.85 -1.53 -0.32
CA GLU A 43 11.83 -1.47 -1.39
C GLU A 43 11.34 -2.18 -2.66
N THR A 44 10.69 -3.32 -2.49
CA THR A 44 10.15 -4.08 -3.60
C THR A 44 9.08 -3.28 -4.34
N PHE A 45 8.17 -2.65 -3.61
CA PHE A 45 7.14 -1.82 -4.23
C PHE A 45 7.74 -0.62 -4.94
N GLU A 46 8.76 0.01 -4.35
CA GLU A 46 9.44 1.12 -5.00
C GLU A 46 10.07 0.70 -6.33
N GLN A 47 10.68 -0.48 -6.34
CA GLN A 47 11.30 -1.00 -7.55
C GLN A 47 10.27 -1.28 -8.64
N ILE A 48 9.17 -1.91 -8.30
CA ILE A 48 8.09 -2.17 -9.25
C ILE A 48 7.55 -0.87 -9.82
N HIS A 49 7.38 0.13 -8.97
CA HIS A 49 6.90 1.44 -9.38
C HIS A 49 7.87 2.10 -10.37
N ARG A 50 9.16 2.01 -10.12
CA ARG A 50 10.17 2.58 -11.02
C ARG A 50 10.21 1.91 -12.37
N GLU A 51 9.97 0.61 -12.42
CA GLU A 51 9.95 -0.13 -13.68
C GLU A 51 8.76 0.26 -14.56
N GLY A 52 7.65 0.66 -13.96
CA GLY A 52 6.53 1.26 -14.65
C GLY A 52 5.71 0.37 -15.57
N ASP A 53 5.96 -0.93 -15.56
CA ASP A 53 5.32 -1.85 -16.50
C ASP A 53 3.95 -2.36 -16.05
N ALA A 54 3.59 -2.12 -14.78
CA ALA A 54 2.37 -2.66 -14.24
C ALA A 54 1.64 -1.63 -13.38
N THR A 55 0.33 -1.81 -13.26
CA THR A 55 -0.50 -1.04 -12.35
C THR A 55 -0.62 -1.80 -11.05
N MET A 56 -0.38 -1.12 -9.93
CA MET A 56 -0.55 -1.70 -8.60
C MET A 56 -1.63 -0.97 -7.84
N ILE A 57 -2.49 -1.74 -7.19
CA ILE A 57 -3.44 -1.22 -6.22
C ILE A 57 -3.05 -1.80 -4.87
N ILE A 58 -2.76 -0.93 -3.91
CA ILE A 58 -2.34 -1.37 -2.59
C ILE A 58 -3.31 -0.79 -1.56
N ILE A 59 -3.86 -1.66 -0.74
CA ILE A 59 -4.71 -1.26 0.38
C ILE A 59 -3.81 -1.29 1.62
N SER A 60 -3.61 -0.14 2.26
CA SER A 60 -2.69 -0.05 3.38
C SER A 60 -3.02 1.12 4.29
N HIS A 61 -2.65 0.98 5.55
CA HIS A 61 -2.71 2.05 6.55
C HIS A 61 -1.32 2.61 6.85
N GLN A 62 -0.28 2.05 6.24
CA GLN A 62 1.09 2.43 6.54
C GLN A 62 1.52 3.63 5.71
N GLU A 63 1.97 4.66 6.40
CA GLU A 63 2.41 5.91 5.79
C GLU A 63 3.46 5.67 4.70
N ARG A 64 4.45 4.83 4.98
CA ARG A 64 5.55 4.57 4.04
C ARG A 64 5.07 3.97 2.74
N ILE A 65 4.03 3.14 2.79
CA ILE A 65 3.46 2.54 1.59
C ILE A 65 2.59 3.56 0.87
N ILE A 66 1.77 4.29 1.61
CA ILE A 66 0.89 5.31 1.04
C ILE A 66 1.69 6.36 0.27
N ARG A 67 2.84 6.75 0.77
CA ARG A 67 3.70 7.74 0.12
C ARG A 67 4.26 7.29 -1.23
N LEU A 68 4.26 5.99 -1.50
CA LEU A 68 4.75 5.47 -2.77
C LEU A 68 3.74 5.63 -3.91
N ALA A 69 2.49 5.88 -3.58
CA ALA A 69 1.43 5.93 -4.58
C ALA A 69 1.51 7.18 -5.45
N ASP A 70 1.08 7.04 -6.68
CA ASP A 70 0.87 8.19 -7.57
C ASP A 70 -0.49 8.81 -7.29
N GLU A 71 -1.47 7.98 -6.98
CA GLU A 71 -2.83 8.41 -6.68
C GLU A 71 -3.31 7.71 -5.42
N ILE A 72 -4.03 8.44 -4.59
CA ILE A 72 -4.63 7.90 -3.37
C ILE A 72 -6.14 8.00 -3.48
N VAL A 73 -6.81 6.91 -3.11
CA VAL A 73 -8.27 6.88 -2.99
C VAL A 73 -8.58 6.57 -1.54
N VAL A 74 -9.32 7.47 -0.90
CA VAL A 74 -9.76 7.29 0.49
C VAL A 74 -11.20 6.84 0.48
N ILE A 75 -11.45 5.69 1.11
CA ILE A 75 -12.79 5.13 1.20
C ILE A 75 -13.26 5.20 2.65
N ALA A 76 -14.43 5.76 2.85
CA ALA A 76 -15.05 5.88 4.16
C ALA A 76 -16.56 5.73 4.02
N GLY A 77 -17.15 4.96 4.92
CA GLY A 77 -18.61 4.75 4.88
C GLY A 77 -19.11 4.12 3.58
N GLY A 78 -18.31 3.26 2.97
CA GLY A 78 -18.67 2.61 1.72
C GLY A 78 -18.62 3.51 0.49
N ARG A 79 -18.02 4.67 0.60
CA ARG A 79 -17.93 5.64 -0.50
C ARG A 79 -16.53 6.19 -0.65
N ILE A 80 -16.25 6.71 -1.84
CA ILE A 80 -15.00 7.44 -2.06
C ILE A 80 -15.14 8.81 -1.40
N ALA A 81 -14.36 9.02 -0.34
CA ALA A 81 -14.35 10.29 0.38
C ALA A 81 -13.43 11.30 -0.29
N HIS A 82 -12.27 10.84 -0.74
CA HIS A 82 -11.28 11.68 -1.41
C HIS A 82 -10.58 10.87 -2.50
N ARG A 83 -10.15 11.56 -3.53
CA ARG A 83 -9.36 10.95 -4.59
C ARG A 83 -8.47 12.02 -5.23
N GLY A 84 -7.22 11.71 -5.43
CA GLY A 84 -6.29 12.64 -6.05
C GLY A 84 -4.86 12.16 -5.94
N SER A 85 -3.92 13.03 -6.30
CA SER A 85 -2.50 12.71 -6.18
C SER A 85 -2.10 12.55 -4.72
N THR A 86 -1.00 11.87 -4.50
CA THR A 86 -0.46 11.72 -3.14
C THR A 86 -0.23 13.09 -2.50
N GLU A 87 0.27 14.03 -3.26
CA GLU A 87 0.57 15.38 -2.77
C GLU A 87 -0.69 16.11 -2.33
N GLU A 88 -1.82 15.90 -3.01
CA GLU A 88 -3.08 16.52 -2.66
C GLU A 88 -3.77 15.85 -1.48
N ILE A 89 -3.74 14.52 -1.44
CA ILE A 89 -4.55 13.75 -0.50
C ILE A 89 -3.82 13.47 0.81
N PHE A 90 -2.51 13.26 0.76
CA PHE A 90 -1.76 12.93 1.96
C PHE A 90 -1.91 13.95 3.10
N PRO A 91 -1.86 15.26 2.84
CA PRO A 91 -2.11 16.25 3.89
C PRO A 91 -3.50 16.12 4.52
N LEU A 92 -4.51 15.75 3.73
CA LEU A 92 -5.87 15.54 4.24
C LEU A 92 -5.93 14.35 5.19
N ILE A 93 -5.22 13.28 4.84
CA ILE A 93 -5.14 12.08 5.69
C ILE A 93 -4.48 12.42 7.02
N LEU A 94 -3.38 13.18 7.00
CA LEU A 94 -2.68 13.59 8.21
C LEU A 94 -3.57 14.49 9.07
N ALA A 95 -4.28 15.42 8.46
CA ALA A 95 -5.16 16.33 9.19
C ALA A 95 -6.26 15.55 9.92
N ASP A 96 -6.87 14.58 9.26
CA ASP A 96 -7.90 13.77 9.88
C ASP A 96 -7.34 12.92 11.02
N THR A 97 -6.15 12.37 10.84
CA THR A 97 -5.50 11.58 11.88
C THR A 97 -5.18 12.41 13.11
N LEU A 98 -4.72 13.64 12.90
CA LEU A 98 -4.39 14.56 13.99
C LEU A 98 -5.59 15.29 14.55
N GLY A 99 -6.66 15.35 13.79
CA GLY A 99 -7.86 16.10 14.14
C GLY A 99 -8.81 15.38 15.08
N SER A 100 -8.38 14.37 15.79
CA SER A 100 -9.12 13.68 16.83
C SER A 100 -10.37 12.91 16.39
N CYS A 101 -10.68 12.88 15.13
CA CYS A 101 -11.82 12.14 14.63
C CYS A 101 -11.40 11.30 13.45
N PRO A 102 -10.90 10.10 13.69
CA PRO A 102 -10.44 9.24 12.60
C PRO A 102 -11.63 8.70 11.82
N VAL A 103 -12.04 9.47 10.85
CA VAL A 103 -13.14 9.09 9.97
C VAL A 103 -12.64 8.17 8.86
N LEU A 104 -11.35 8.14 8.65
CA LEU A 104 -10.76 7.34 7.60
C LEU A 104 -10.66 5.88 8.03
N GLU A 105 -11.53 5.05 7.49
CA GLU A 105 -11.53 3.62 7.79
C GLU A 105 -10.58 2.86 6.88
N ARG A 106 -10.37 3.35 5.69
CA ARG A 106 -9.55 2.65 4.70
C ARG A 106 -8.86 3.64 3.79
N LYS A 107 -7.63 3.31 3.42
CA LYS A 107 -6.84 4.07 2.47
C LYS A 107 -6.40 3.14 1.37
N GLU A 108 -6.51 3.58 0.13
CA GLU A 108 -6.07 2.80 -1.02
C GLU A 108 -5.08 3.63 -1.81
N ALA A 109 -3.98 3.00 -2.21
CA ALA A 109 -3.00 3.61 -3.07
C ALA A 109 -3.05 2.91 -4.41
N ALA A 110 -3.27 3.67 -5.47
CA ALA A 110 -3.37 3.14 -6.83
C ALA A 110 -2.39 3.87 -7.74
N GLN A 111 -1.86 3.13 -8.67
CA GLN A 111 -0.95 3.67 -9.66
C GLN A 111 -1.53 3.63 -11.06
#